data_3c4ef2e47b22238a8d88e425f3eea279
#
_entry.id   3c4ef2e47b22238a8d88e425f3eea279
#
_cell.length_a   1.000
_cell.length_b   1.000
_cell.length_c   1.000
_cell.angle_alpha   90.00
_cell.angle_beta   90.00
_cell.angle_gamma   90.00
#
_symmetry.space_group_name_H-M   'P 1'
#
loop_
_entity.id
_entity.type
_entity.pdbx_description
1 polymer ?
#
loop_
_entity_poly.entity_id
_entity_poly.type
_entity_poly.pdbx_seq_one_letter_code
_entity_poly.pdbx_strand_id
1 'polypeptide(L)'
;YMMKRREGRIVSISSVVGVMGNAGQSNYAASKAGIIGFTKSVAKELASRNILANCVAPGFIDTDMTEVLNDKVKESINAQIPLKRMGTAEEIANAVYFLGGEENTYITGQTLNIDGGMI
;
A
#
# COMPACT_ATOMS: atom_id res chain seq x y z
N TYR A 1 14.10 3.01 -19.42
CA TYR A 1 13.62 4.38 -19.66
C TYR A 1 13.93 5.33 -18.50
N MET A 2 13.47 5.01 -17.31
CA MET A 2 13.72 5.82 -16.10
C MET A 2 15.20 5.93 -15.79
N MET A 3 15.95 4.85 -15.91
CA MET A 3 17.39 4.85 -15.63
C MET A 3 18.18 5.79 -16.54
N LYS A 4 17.81 5.83 -17.81
CA LYS A 4 18.46 6.74 -18.77
C LYS A 4 18.13 8.18 -18.51
N ARG A 5 16.89 8.47 -18.10
CA ARG A 5 16.45 9.83 -17.76
C ARG A 5 16.96 10.30 -16.40
N ARG A 6 17.40 9.37 -15.55
CA ARG A 6 17.76 9.63 -14.16
C ARG A 6 16.63 10.30 -13.40
N GLU A 7 15.42 9.80 -13.64
CA GLU A 7 14.21 10.28 -12.99
C GLU A 7 13.13 9.21 -13.07
N GLY A 8 12.45 9.00 -11.97
CA GLY A 8 11.31 8.10 -11.96
C GLY A 8 10.75 7.88 -10.57
N ARG A 9 9.52 7.43 -10.57
CA ARG A 9 8.81 7.04 -9.34
C ARG A 9 8.14 5.71 -9.60
N ILE A 10 8.31 4.79 -8.68
CA ILE A 10 7.65 3.49 -8.71
C ILE A 10 6.83 3.39 -7.43
N VAL A 11 5.55 3.09 -7.56
CA VAL A 11 4.66 2.86 -6.41
C VAL A 11 4.01 1.50 -6.59
N SER A 12 4.31 0.60 -5.68
CA SER A 12 3.75 -0.76 -5.69
C SER A 12 2.63 -0.87 -4.66
N ILE A 13 1.68 -1.73 -4.94
CA ILE A 13 0.53 -1.94 -4.07
C ILE A 13 0.69 -3.27 -3.34
N SER A 14 0.82 -3.20 -2.03
CA SER A 14 0.82 -4.36 -1.15
C SER A 14 -0.52 -4.46 -0.42
N SER A 15 -0.50 -4.84 0.82
CA SER A 15 -1.67 -4.95 1.70
C SER A 15 -1.19 -4.98 3.14
N VAL A 16 -2.05 -4.54 4.06
CA VAL A 16 -1.77 -4.71 5.49
C VAL A 16 -1.58 -6.18 5.85
N VAL A 17 -2.18 -7.11 5.11
CA VAL A 17 -1.98 -8.54 5.32
C VAL A 17 -0.50 -8.92 5.08
N GLY A 18 0.17 -8.29 4.13
CA GLY A 18 1.60 -8.49 3.91
C GLY A 18 2.48 -7.93 5.03
N VAL A 19 1.98 -6.94 5.75
CA VAL A 19 2.69 -6.33 6.87
C VAL A 19 2.46 -7.11 8.16
N MET A 20 1.22 -7.47 8.47
CA MET A 20 0.85 -8.06 9.76
C MET A 20 0.52 -9.55 9.70
N GLY A 21 0.29 -10.10 8.52
CA GLY A 21 -0.19 -11.47 8.38
C GLY A 21 -1.68 -11.60 8.69
N ASN A 22 -2.26 -12.71 8.30
CA ASN A 22 -3.64 -13.04 8.64
C ASN A 22 -3.86 -14.54 8.53
N ALA A 23 -4.57 -15.11 9.49
CA ALA A 23 -4.88 -16.53 9.49
C ALA A 23 -5.66 -16.92 8.22
N GLY A 24 -5.24 -18.01 7.58
CA GLY A 24 -5.88 -18.50 6.37
C GLY A 24 -5.42 -17.80 5.08
N GLN A 25 -4.50 -16.85 5.18
CA GLN A 25 -4.00 -16.09 4.03
C GLN A 25 -2.46 -16.16 3.89
N SER A 26 -1.85 -17.30 4.21
CA SER A 26 -0.39 -17.41 4.18
C SER A 26 0.20 -17.12 2.80
N ASN A 27 -0.40 -17.64 1.73
CA ASN A 27 0.09 -17.39 0.37
C ASN A 27 -0.09 -15.91 -0.03
N TYR A 28 -1.23 -15.32 0.30
CA TYR A 28 -1.51 -13.93 0.02
C TYR A 28 -0.56 -13.03 0.81
N ALA A 29 -0.37 -13.32 2.10
CA ALA A 29 0.54 -12.58 2.97
C ALA A 29 1.97 -12.66 2.45
N ALA A 30 2.44 -13.84 2.05
CA ALA A 30 3.78 -14.00 1.49
C ALA A 30 3.97 -13.19 0.21
N SER A 31 2.98 -13.21 -0.68
CA SER A 31 3.00 -12.44 -1.93
C SER A 31 3.09 -10.95 -1.65
N LYS A 32 2.26 -10.44 -0.73
CA LYS A 32 2.23 -9.01 -0.42
C LYS A 32 3.46 -8.56 0.38
N ALA A 33 3.97 -9.39 1.27
CA ALA A 33 5.23 -9.12 1.99
C ALA A 33 6.42 -9.14 1.01
N GLY A 34 6.38 -10.01 0.02
CA GLY A 34 7.38 -10.05 -1.04
C GLY A 34 7.48 -8.75 -1.82
N ILE A 35 6.34 -8.10 -2.09
CA ILE A 35 6.29 -6.79 -2.75
C ILE A 35 7.03 -5.75 -1.91
N ILE A 36 6.87 -5.78 -0.59
CA ILE A 36 7.53 -4.84 0.32
C ILE A 36 9.05 -5.03 0.28
N GLY A 37 9.52 -6.26 0.40
CA GLY A 37 10.96 -6.57 0.32
C GLY A 37 11.55 -6.23 -1.03
N PHE A 38 10.83 -6.57 -2.11
CA PHE A 38 11.23 -6.23 -3.46
C PHE A 38 11.37 -4.71 -3.64
N THR A 39 10.39 -3.95 -3.16
CA THR A 39 10.41 -2.49 -3.26
C THR A 39 11.61 -1.87 -2.55
N LYS A 40 11.92 -2.35 -1.35
CA LYS A 40 13.10 -1.88 -0.61
C LYS A 40 14.40 -2.14 -1.37
N SER A 41 14.52 -3.31 -1.96
CA SER A 41 15.71 -3.68 -2.73
C SER A 41 15.85 -2.81 -3.98
N VAL A 42 14.75 -2.62 -4.70
CA VAL A 42 14.72 -1.76 -5.90
C VAL A 42 15.05 -0.31 -5.53
N ALA A 43 14.52 0.19 -4.42
CA ALA A 43 14.80 1.54 -3.95
C ALA A 43 16.29 1.76 -3.73
N LYS A 44 16.96 0.81 -3.08
CA LYS A 44 18.41 0.90 -2.84
C LYS A 44 19.21 0.77 -4.13
N GLU A 45 18.79 -0.14 -5.00
CA GLU A 45 19.49 -0.41 -6.25
C GLU A 45 19.42 0.77 -7.22
N LEU A 46 18.29 1.45 -7.28
CA LEU A 46 18.06 2.52 -8.26
C LEU A 46 18.21 3.94 -7.68
N ALA A 47 18.56 4.06 -6.42
CA ALA A 47 18.74 5.38 -5.78
C ALA A 47 19.78 6.24 -6.50
N SER A 48 20.88 5.65 -6.96
CA SER A 48 21.94 6.37 -7.68
C SER A 48 21.47 6.91 -9.03
N ARG A 49 20.33 6.43 -9.52
CA ARG A 49 19.72 6.89 -10.77
C ARG A 49 18.55 7.84 -10.51
N ASN A 50 18.42 8.32 -9.26
CA ASN A 50 17.34 9.21 -8.85
C ASN A 50 15.95 8.63 -9.12
N ILE A 51 15.81 7.32 -8.95
CA ILE A 51 14.54 6.63 -9.05
C ILE A 51 14.10 6.25 -7.65
N LEU A 52 12.92 6.72 -7.25
CA LEU A 52 12.34 6.46 -5.95
C LEU A 52 11.31 5.33 -6.07
N ALA A 53 11.36 4.39 -5.14
CA ALA A 53 10.45 3.25 -5.14
C ALA A 53 9.83 3.09 -3.77
N ASN A 54 8.52 3.12 -3.71
CA ASN A 54 7.76 3.02 -2.47
C ASN A 54 6.58 2.05 -2.66
N CYS A 55 5.99 1.71 -1.54
CA CYS A 55 4.88 0.77 -1.50
C CYS A 55 3.74 1.37 -0.67
N VAL A 56 2.51 1.14 -1.07
CA VAL A 56 1.35 1.43 -0.22
C VAL A 56 0.73 0.10 0.21
N ALA A 57 0.26 0.06 1.44
CA ALA A 57 -0.36 -1.13 2.03
C ALA A 57 -1.77 -0.77 2.51
N PRO A 58 -2.78 -0.91 1.64
CA PRO A 58 -4.16 -0.65 2.03
C PRO A 58 -4.69 -1.68 3.03
N GLY A 59 -5.53 -1.21 3.95
CA GLY A 59 -6.34 -2.06 4.80
C GLY A 59 -7.66 -2.38 4.12
N PHE A 60 -8.76 -2.28 4.88
CA PHE A 60 -10.09 -2.50 4.33
C PHE A 60 -10.56 -1.26 3.57
N ILE A 61 -10.80 -1.45 2.28
CA ILE A 61 -11.21 -0.36 1.39
C ILE A 61 -12.60 -0.66 0.86
N ASP A 62 -13.48 0.34 0.95
CA ASP A 62 -14.84 0.23 0.45
C ASP A 62 -14.84 0.29 -1.08
N THR A 63 -15.28 -0.78 -1.70
CA THR A 63 -15.33 -0.93 -3.15
C THR A 63 -16.68 -1.56 -3.52
N ASP A 64 -16.94 -1.68 -4.81
CA ASP A 64 -18.16 -2.35 -5.28
C ASP A 64 -18.25 -3.79 -4.75
N MET A 65 -17.13 -4.45 -4.53
CA MET A 65 -17.10 -5.80 -3.98
C MET A 65 -17.53 -5.83 -2.50
N THR A 66 -17.25 -4.77 -1.74
CA THR A 66 -17.66 -4.71 -0.34
C THR A 66 -19.11 -4.29 -0.17
N GLU A 67 -19.69 -3.62 -1.16
CA GLU A 67 -21.10 -3.23 -1.10
C GLU A 67 -22.06 -4.44 -1.06
N VAL A 68 -21.62 -5.59 -1.60
CA VAL A 68 -22.42 -6.82 -1.56
C VAL A 68 -22.39 -7.52 -0.21
N LEU A 69 -21.54 -7.09 0.71
CA LEU A 69 -21.48 -7.62 2.07
C LEU A 69 -22.70 -7.16 2.86
N ASN A 70 -23.20 -8.01 3.74
CA ASN A 70 -24.31 -7.61 4.59
C ASN A 70 -23.83 -6.65 5.68
N ASP A 71 -24.77 -5.93 6.30
CA ASP A 71 -24.47 -4.93 7.31
C ASP A 71 -23.72 -5.49 8.51
N LYS A 72 -24.03 -6.73 8.90
CA LYS A 72 -23.38 -7.36 10.04
C LYS A 72 -21.89 -7.61 9.77
N VAL A 73 -21.54 -8.03 8.56
CA VAL A 73 -20.16 -8.23 8.15
C VAL A 73 -19.43 -6.88 8.10
N LYS A 74 -20.08 -5.86 7.54
CA LYS A 74 -19.49 -4.51 7.48
C LYS A 74 -19.24 -3.95 8.88
N GLU A 75 -20.16 -4.13 9.81
CA GLU A 75 -19.99 -3.70 11.20
C GLU A 75 -18.82 -4.42 11.86
N SER A 76 -18.67 -5.71 11.60
CA SER A 76 -17.54 -6.50 12.13
C SER A 76 -16.21 -5.97 11.61
N ILE A 77 -16.14 -5.64 10.32
CA ILE A 77 -14.95 -5.06 9.73
C ILE A 77 -14.64 -3.70 10.35
N ASN A 78 -15.65 -2.82 10.42
CA ASN A 78 -15.48 -1.49 10.97
C ASN A 78 -15.03 -1.52 12.44
N ALA A 79 -15.47 -2.50 13.19
CA ALA A 79 -15.08 -2.67 14.59
C ALA A 79 -13.59 -2.95 14.77
N GLN A 80 -12.95 -3.54 13.76
CA GLN A 80 -11.51 -3.83 13.78
C GLN A 80 -10.64 -2.63 13.42
N ILE A 81 -11.23 -1.58 12.89
CA ILE A 81 -10.52 -0.40 12.42
C ILE A 81 -10.63 0.70 13.47
N PRO A 82 -9.51 1.22 13.98
CA PRO A 82 -9.56 2.31 14.96
C PRO A 82 -10.38 3.52 14.52
N LEU A 83 -10.31 3.91 13.24
CA LEU A 83 -11.14 5.00 12.72
C LEU A 83 -12.60 4.61 12.49
N LYS A 84 -12.95 3.33 12.70
CA LYS A 84 -14.33 2.81 12.66
C LYS A 84 -15.02 2.95 11.31
N ARG A 85 -14.26 3.01 10.25
CA ARG A 85 -14.77 2.99 8.88
C ARG A 85 -13.72 2.41 7.93
N MET A 86 -14.19 1.84 6.83
CA MET A 86 -13.29 1.46 5.73
C MET A 86 -12.76 2.72 5.04
N GLY A 87 -11.61 2.62 4.44
CA GLY A 87 -11.08 3.68 3.59
C GLY A 87 -11.76 3.68 2.23
N THR A 88 -11.53 4.72 1.45
CA THR A 88 -12.05 4.84 0.10
C THR A 88 -10.93 4.62 -0.93
N ALA A 89 -11.33 4.24 -2.14
CA ALA A 89 -10.38 4.12 -3.25
C ALA A 89 -9.65 5.45 -3.50
N GLU A 90 -10.35 6.57 -3.33
CA GLU A 90 -9.76 7.90 -3.48
C GLU A 90 -8.66 8.16 -2.45
N GLU A 91 -8.85 7.71 -1.21
CA GLU A 91 -7.83 7.87 -0.18
C GLU A 91 -6.56 7.09 -0.50
N ILE A 92 -6.71 5.92 -1.11
CA ILE A 92 -5.54 5.16 -1.60
C ILE A 92 -4.90 5.89 -2.79
N ALA A 93 -5.71 6.37 -3.73
CA ALA A 93 -5.22 7.07 -4.91
C ALA A 93 -4.45 8.33 -4.54
N ASN A 94 -4.90 9.07 -3.53
CA ASN A 94 -4.19 10.27 -3.06
C ASN A 94 -2.79 9.96 -2.56
N ALA A 95 -2.62 8.86 -1.83
CA ALA A 95 -1.31 8.44 -1.34
C ALA A 95 -0.39 8.02 -2.49
N VAL A 96 -0.93 7.25 -3.45
CA VAL A 96 -0.18 6.83 -4.64
C VAL A 96 0.24 8.06 -5.46
N TYR A 97 -0.67 9.00 -5.64
CA TYR A 97 -0.40 10.23 -6.38
C TYR A 97 0.74 11.03 -5.74
N PHE A 98 0.72 11.15 -4.41
CA PHE A 98 1.79 11.86 -3.70
C PHE A 98 3.15 11.16 -3.85
N LEU A 99 3.19 9.85 -3.59
CA LEU A 99 4.45 9.10 -3.67
C LEU A 99 5.00 9.04 -5.10
N GLY A 100 4.13 9.00 -6.09
CA GLY A 100 4.52 8.94 -7.50
C GLY A 100 4.69 10.29 -8.17
N GLY A 101 4.43 11.39 -7.47
CA GLY A 101 4.46 12.74 -8.03
C GLY A 101 5.80 13.44 -7.87
N GLU A 102 5.90 14.57 -8.52
CA GLU A 102 7.12 15.39 -8.51
C GLU A 102 7.48 15.96 -7.14
N GLU A 103 6.48 16.11 -6.26
CA GLU A 103 6.71 16.64 -4.92
C GLU A 103 7.47 15.67 -4.03
N ASN A 104 7.42 14.37 -4.33
CA ASN A 104 8.22 13.40 -3.61
C ASN A 104 9.63 13.40 -4.18
N THR A 105 10.57 13.92 -3.42
CA THR A 105 11.96 14.02 -3.83
C THR A 105 12.93 13.30 -2.89
N TYR A 106 12.43 12.80 -1.76
CA TYR A 106 13.31 12.21 -0.75
C TYR A 106 12.75 10.96 -0.06
N ILE A 107 11.53 10.56 -0.40
CA ILE A 107 10.89 9.36 0.17
C ILE A 107 11.13 8.20 -0.77
N THR A 108 11.86 7.20 -0.30
CA THR A 108 12.10 5.97 -1.07
C THR A 108 12.28 4.80 -0.11
N GLY A 109 11.95 3.61 -0.57
CA GLY A 109 12.06 2.38 0.22
C GLY A 109 11.05 2.25 1.33
N GLN A 110 10.00 3.06 1.34
CA GLN A 110 9.01 3.09 2.42
C GLN A 110 7.74 2.33 2.07
N THR A 111 7.09 1.83 3.10
CA THR A 111 5.76 1.26 3.00
C THR A 111 4.82 2.15 3.80
N LEU A 112 3.83 2.71 3.13
CA LEU A 112 2.83 3.56 3.75
C LEU A 112 1.56 2.75 3.98
N ASN A 113 1.23 2.49 5.24
CA ASN A 113 0.01 1.79 5.59
C ASN A 113 -1.16 2.78 5.53
N ILE A 114 -2.22 2.39 4.81
CA ILE A 114 -3.42 3.20 4.65
C ILE A 114 -4.58 2.36 5.14
N ASP A 115 -4.80 2.36 6.44
CA ASP A 115 -5.57 1.31 7.11
C ASP A 115 -6.45 1.81 8.27
N GLY A 116 -6.56 3.10 8.44
CA GLY A 116 -7.35 3.66 9.54
C GLY A 116 -6.80 3.35 10.93
N GLY A 117 -5.54 3.00 11.01
CA GLY A 117 -4.86 2.77 12.28
C GLY A 117 -4.78 1.31 12.72
N MET A 118 -5.04 0.35 11.82
CA MET A 118 -5.02 -1.08 12.18
C MET A 118 -3.64 -1.59 12.60
N ILE A 119 -2.60 -1.01 12.07
CA ILE A 119 -1.22 -1.38 12.39
C ILE A 119 -0.56 -0.30 13.25
#